data_cc79f03b23b18e3cccc944fa91d49f54
#
_entry.id   cc79f03b23b18e3cccc944fa91d49f54
#
_cell.length_a   1.000
_cell.length_b   1.000
_cell.length_c   1.000
_cell.angle_alpha   90.00
_cell.angle_beta   90.00
_cell.angle_gamma   90.00
#
_symmetry.space_group_name_H-M   'P 1'
#
loop_
_entity.id
_entity.type
_entity.pdbx_description
1 polymer ?
#
loop_
_entity_poly.entity_id
_entity_poly.type
_entity_poly.pdbx_seq_one_letter_code
_entity_poly.pdbx_strand_id
1 'polypeptide(L)'
;MITRFPVVDISPSIYFGGEWVAAKAVPNESIPVYATIFREGHDTFEAHALLFDPNGAMVERKPMRLLHPGSERYTADLTPRYYGTWHFAIEVFDAKGVKDQSEKFPIKAESERALIGSWYEFFPRSEGAIKKPDG
;
A
#
# COMPACT_ATOMS: atom_id res chain seq x y z
N MET A 1 0.75 -17.07 -14.72
CA MET A 1 -0.69 -16.99 -14.93
C MET A 1 -1.06 -15.71 -15.63
N ILE A 2 -1.94 -15.80 -16.60
CA ILE A 2 -2.36 -14.61 -17.35
C ILE A 2 -3.57 -14.01 -16.67
N THR A 3 -3.47 -12.75 -16.28
CA THR A 3 -4.60 -12.07 -15.67
C THR A 3 -5.36 -11.29 -16.73
N ARG A 4 -6.68 -11.26 -16.57
CA ARG A 4 -7.54 -10.50 -17.47
C ARG A 4 -7.53 -9.01 -17.14
N PHE A 5 -7.10 -8.68 -15.94
CA PHE A 5 -7.06 -7.31 -15.47
C PHE A 5 -5.67 -7.03 -14.93
N PRO A 6 -4.73 -6.70 -15.82
CA PRO A 6 -3.38 -6.42 -15.35
C PRO A 6 -3.38 -5.32 -14.29
N VAL A 7 -2.70 -5.59 -13.19
CA VAL A 7 -2.61 -4.65 -12.07
C VAL A 7 -1.16 -4.22 -12.00
N VAL A 8 -0.93 -2.92 -12.15
CA VAL A 8 0.43 -2.38 -12.15
C VAL A 8 0.49 -1.14 -11.27
N ASP A 9 1.70 -0.66 -11.04
CA ASP A 9 1.94 0.58 -10.29
C ASP A 9 1.24 0.57 -8.95
N ILE A 10 1.36 -0.53 -8.22
CA ILE A 10 0.81 -0.64 -6.88
C ILE A 10 1.67 0.20 -5.94
N SER A 11 1.01 1.02 -5.13
CA SER A 11 1.69 1.95 -4.23
C SER A 11 1.02 1.89 -2.85
N PRO A 12 1.74 2.02 -1.76
CA PRO A 12 3.19 2.23 -1.69
C PRO A 12 3.96 0.93 -1.90
N SER A 13 4.97 0.97 -2.74
CA SER A 13 5.84 -0.17 -2.94
C SER A 13 7.23 0.36 -3.24
N ILE A 14 8.21 -0.14 -2.50
CA ILE A 14 9.59 0.31 -2.61
C ILE A 14 10.44 -0.93 -2.83
N TYR A 15 11.12 -0.99 -3.95
CA TYR A 15 11.99 -2.12 -4.27
C TYR A 15 13.42 -1.64 -4.27
N PHE A 16 14.24 -2.22 -3.42
CA PHE A 16 15.63 -1.80 -3.31
C PHE A 16 16.47 -2.97 -2.85
N GLY A 17 17.62 -3.14 -3.50
CA GLY A 17 18.54 -4.20 -3.09
C GLY A 17 18.01 -5.60 -3.32
N GLY A 18 17.11 -5.77 -4.28
CA GLY A 18 16.59 -7.09 -4.61
C GLY A 18 15.38 -7.52 -3.80
N GLU A 19 14.81 -6.62 -3.00
CA GLU A 19 13.67 -6.99 -2.17
C GLU A 19 12.76 -5.79 -1.95
N TRP A 20 11.54 -6.08 -1.51
CA TRP A 20 10.58 -5.05 -1.15
C TRP A 20 10.94 -4.49 0.22
N VAL A 21 10.98 -3.17 0.31
CA VAL A 21 11.29 -2.47 1.55
C VAL A 21 9.97 -1.93 2.09
N ALA A 22 9.76 -2.08 3.41
CA ALA A 22 8.51 -1.68 4.01
C ALA A 22 8.32 -0.17 3.97
N ALA A 23 7.14 0.26 3.55
CA ALA A 23 6.73 1.64 3.69
C ALA A 23 6.43 1.90 5.17
N LYS A 24 6.61 3.14 5.61
CA LYS A 24 6.40 3.47 7.02
C LYS A 24 4.98 3.95 7.25
N ALA A 25 4.44 3.61 8.40
CA ALA A 25 3.10 4.01 8.80
C ALA A 25 3.04 4.18 10.30
N VAL A 26 2.03 4.88 10.77
CA VAL A 26 1.76 5.05 12.21
C VAL A 26 0.51 4.23 12.52
N PRO A 27 0.53 3.44 13.60
CA PRO A 27 -0.64 2.62 13.94
C PRO A 27 -1.90 3.46 14.08
N ASN A 28 -3.00 2.91 13.62
CA ASN A 28 -4.35 3.51 13.66
C ASN A 28 -4.54 4.69 12.73
N GLU A 29 -3.58 5.00 11.89
CA GLU A 29 -3.77 5.97 10.83
C GLU A 29 -4.04 5.24 9.52
N SER A 30 -5.00 5.75 8.78
CA SER A 30 -5.33 5.18 7.49
C SER A 30 -4.28 5.60 6.48
N ILE A 31 -3.79 4.64 5.71
CA ILE A 31 -2.86 4.93 4.63
C ILE A 31 -3.54 4.60 3.32
N PRO A 32 -3.42 5.47 2.32
CA PRO A 32 -3.99 5.18 1.02
C PRO A 32 -3.11 4.21 0.25
N VAL A 33 -3.73 3.25 -0.39
CA VAL A 33 -3.04 2.36 -1.32
C VAL A 33 -3.63 2.58 -2.70
N TYR A 34 -2.80 2.42 -3.71
CA TYR A 34 -3.17 2.72 -5.09
C TYR A 34 -2.78 1.59 -6.01
N ALA A 35 -3.52 1.44 -7.07
CA ALA A 35 -3.18 0.48 -8.11
C ALA A 35 -3.78 0.96 -9.42
N THR A 36 -3.07 0.71 -10.52
CA THR A 36 -3.59 0.94 -11.84
C THR A 36 -4.08 -0.40 -12.35
N ILE A 37 -5.35 -0.46 -12.73
CA ILE A 37 -5.98 -1.70 -13.17
C ILE A 37 -6.55 -1.46 -14.55
N PHE A 38 -6.02 -2.20 -15.53
CA PHE A 38 -6.50 -2.12 -16.91
C PHE A 38 -7.51 -3.22 -17.14
N ARG A 39 -8.50 -2.94 -17.96
CA ARG A 39 -9.45 -3.96 -18.35
C ARG A 39 -9.54 -4.00 -19.86
N GLU A 40 -9.83 -5.19 -20.37
CA GLU A 40 -9.98 -5.37 -21.79
C GLU A 40 -11.44 -5.20 -22.15
N GLY A 41 -11.70 -4.38 -23.16
CA GLY A 41 -13.04 -4.18 -23.67
C GLY A 41 -13.96 -3.58 -22.61
N HIS A 42 -15.13 -4.17 -22.48
CA HIS A 42 -16.15 -3.66 -21.60
C HIS A 42 -16.39 -4.54 -20.37
N ASP A 43 -15.46 -5.42 -20.09
CA ASP A 43 -15.61 -6.30 -18.93
C ASP A 43 -15.63 -5.47 -17.65
N THR A 44 -16.49 -5.89 -16.73
CA THR A 44 -16.55 -5.26 -15.41
C THR A 44 -15.74 -6.07 -14.43
N PHE A 45 -15.30 -5.40 -13.37
CA PHE A 45 -14.57 -6.07 -12.30
C PHE A 45 -14.78 -5.33 -10.99
N GLU A 46 -14.45 -6.04 -9.90
CA GLU A 46 -14.37 -5.44 -8.57
C GLU A 46 -12.95 -5.60 -8.07
N ALA A 47 -12.44 -4.59 -7.41
CA ALA A 47 -11.11 -4.61 -6.86
C ALA A 47 -11.18 -4.29 -5.37
N HIS A 48 -10.33 -4.97 -4.61
CA HIS A 48 -10.26 -4.77 -3.16
C HIS A 48 -8.80 -4.66 -2.74
N ALA A 49 -8.57 -3.84 -1.73
CA ALA A 49 -7.27 -3.78 -1.07
C ALA A 49 -7.38 -4.64 0.17
N LEU A 50 -6.40 -5.51 0.36
CA LEU A 50 -6.37 -6.46 1.47
C LEU A 50 -5.25 -6.06 2.42
N LEU A 51 -5.52 -6.11 3.72
CA LEU A 51 -4.51 -5.84 4.73
C LEU A 51 -4.31 -7.10 5.56
N PHE A 52 -3.05 -7.49 5.70
CA PHE A 52 -2.65 -8.65 6.48
C PHE A 52 -1.86 -8.20 7.69
N ASP A 53 -2.19 -8.75 8.86
CA ASP A 53 -1.51 -8.37 10.10
C ASP A 53 -0.14 -9.02 10.17
N PRO A 54 0.67 -8.70 11.21
CA PRO A 54 2.01 -9.28 11.31
C PRO A 54 2.05 -10.79 11.41
N ASN A 55 0.93 -11.42 11.76
CA ASN A 55 0.84 -12.89 11.80
C ASN A 55 0.40 -13.47 10.46
N GLY A 56 0.09 -12.62 9.47
CA GLY A 56 -0.31 -13.09 8.17
C GLY A 56 -1.79 -13.26 7.97
N ALA A 57 -2.61 -12.90 8.95
CA ALA A 57 -4.05 -13.01 8.83
C ALA A 57 -4.62 -11.78 8.13
N MET A 58 -5.57 -12.00 7.22
CA MET A 58 -6.23 -10.89 6.54
C MET A 58 -7.24 -10.28 7.49
N VAL A 59 -7.04 -8.99 7.79
CA VAL A 59 -7.89 -8.29 8.76
C VAL A 59 -8.73 -7.19 8.15
N GLU A 60 -8.40 -6.76 6.93
CA GLU A 60 -9.22 -5.79 6.21
C GLU A 60 -9.33 -6.17 4.75
N ARG A 61 -10.49 -5.87 4.18
CA ARG A 61 -10.76 -6.07 2.76
C ARG A 61 -11.64 -4.91 2.35
N LYS A 62 -11.01 -3.91 1.72
CA LYS A 62 -11.69 -2.66 1.39
C LYS A 62 -11.92 -2.55 -0.11
N PRO A 63 -13.12 -2.23 -0.53
CA PRO A 63 -13.36 -2.01 -1.96
C PRO A 63 -12.57 -0.81 -2.44
N MET A 64 -11.97 -0.94 -3.61
CA MET A 64 -11.23 0.15 -4.21
C MET A 64 -12.18 0.97 -5.08
N ARG A 65 -11.91 2.27 -5.15
CA ARG A 65 -12.70 3.18 -5.95
C ARG A 65 -11.82 3.85 -6.98
N LEU A 66 -12.44 4.26 -8.07
CA LEU A 66 -11.74 4.96 -9.13
C LEU A 66 -11.32 6.34 -8.61
N LEU A 67 -10.07 6.67 -8.80
CA LEU A 67 -9.54 7.92 -8.27
C LEU A 67 -10.07 9.12 -9.03
N HIS A 68 -10.09 9.05 -10.35
CA HIS A 68 -10.62 10.11 -11.20
C HIS A 68 -11.35 9.51 -12.37
N PRO A 69 -12.47 10.11 -12.81
CA PRO A 69 -13.15 9.64 -14.02
C PRO A 69 -12.18 9.67 -15.19
N GLY A 70 -12.17 8.61 -15.99
CA GLY A 70 -11.31 8.51 -17.14
C GLY A 70 -9.93 7.99 -16.86
N SER A 71 -9.56 7.87 -15.58
CA SER A 71 -8.29 7.25 -15.22
C SER A 71 -8.51 5.75 -14.99
N GLU A 72 -7.41 5.04 -14.83
CA GLU A 72 -7.48 3.63 -14.45
C GLU A 72 -6.80 3.43 -13.09
N ARG A 73 -6.70 4.49 -12.32
CA ARG A 73 -6.07 4.50 -11.02
C ARG A 73 -7.13 4.34 -9.94
N TYR A 74 -6.94 3.35 -9.09
CA TYR A 74 -7.88 3.02 -8.00
C TYR A 74 -7.21 3.17 -6.66
N THR A 75 -8.00 3.43 -5.64
CA THR A 75 -7.47 3.67 -4.30
C THR A 75 -8.41 3.10 -3.24
N ALA A 76 -7.83 2.81 -2.08
CA ALA A 76 -8.56 2.45 -0.88
C ALA A 76 -7.68 2.77 0.30
N ASP A 77 -8.28 2.90 1.48
CA ASP A 77 -7.54 3.22 2.69
C ASP A 77 -7.46 1.98 3.57
N LEU A 78 -6.26 1.71 4.09
CA LEU A 78 -6.04 0.59 5.01
C LEU A 78 -5.47 1.13 6.31
N THR A 79 -5.79 0.48 7.42
CA THR A 79 -5.42 0.99 8.74
C THR A 79 -4.74 -0.09 9.56
N PRO A 80 -3.40 -0.16 9.54
CA PRO A 80 -2.68 -1.02 10.48
C PRO A 80 -2.95 -0.55 11.90
N ARG A 81 -3.28 -1.48 12.79
CA ARG A 81 -3.82 -1.09 14.09
C ARG A 81 -2.80 -1.09 15.22
N TYR A 82 -1.65 -1.74 15.02
CA TYR A 82 -0.65 -1.79 16.07
C TYR A 82 0.72 -1.96 15.43
N TYR A 83 1.76 -1.89 16.24
CA TYR A 83 3.14 -1.93 15.76
C TYR A 83 3.45 -3.29 15.12
N GLY A 84 4.25 -3.25 14.09
CA GLY A 84 4.70 -4.47 13.44
C GLY A 84 4.80 -4.31 11.96
N THR A 85 5.17 -5.38 11.28
CA THR A 85 5.27 -5.39 9.82
C THR A 85 4.01 -6.01 9.26
N TRP A 86 3.22 -5.17 8.62
CA TRP A 86 1.97 -5.55 7.96
C TRP A 86 2.23 -5.70 6.47
N HIS A 87 1.29 -6.31 5.79
CA HIS A 87 1.39 -6.44 4.34
C HIS A 87 0.05 -6.11 3.70
N PHE A 88 0.09 -5.61 2.47
CA PHE A 88 -1.15 -5.41 1.74
C PHE A 88 -1.02 -6.01 0.35
N ALA A 89 -2.15 -6.30 -0.26
CA ALA A 89 -2.22 -6.84 -1.60
C ALA A 89 -3.47 -6.30 -2.28
N ILE A 90 -3.50 -6.40 -3.59
CA ILE A 90 -4.64 -5.98 -4.39
C ILE A 90 -5.28 -7.23 -4.98
N GLU A 91 -6.60 -7.29 -4.90
CA GLU A 91 -7.37 -8.44 -5.38
C GLU A 91 -8.39 -7.95 -6.39
N VAL A 92 -8.54 -8.66 -7.49
CA VAL A 92 -9.50 -8.29 -8.53
C VAL A 92 -10.35 -9.51 -8.86
N PHE A 93 -11.67 -9.30 -8.95
CA PHE A 93 -12.62 -10.30 -9.40
C PHE A 93 -13.22 -9.87 -10.71
N ASP A 94 -13.39 -10.79 -11.65
CA ASP A 94 -14.12 -10.49 -12.87
C ASP A 94 -15.61 -10.76 -12.65
N ALA A 95 -16.42 -10.55 -13.69
CA ALA A 95 -17.87 -10.70 -13.58
C ALA A 95 -18.30 -12.14 -13.29
N LYS A 96 -17.41 -13.10 -13.54
CA LYS A 96 -17.68 -14.52 -13.30
C LYS A 96 -17.14 -14.98 -11.95
N GLY A 97 -16.57 -14.08 -11.18
CA GLY A 97 -16.02 -14.40 -9.87
C GLY A 97 -14.61 -14.98 -9.92
N VAL A 98 -13.96 -14.96 -11.06
CA VAL A 98 -12.57 -15.41 -11.15
C VAL A 98 -11.68 -14.38 -10.50
N LYS A 99 -10.87 -14.81 -9.55
CA LYS A 99 -10.07 -13.92 -8.72
C LYS A 99 -8.61 -13.95 -9.11
N ASP A 100 -7.98 -12.81 -9.04
CA ASP A 100 -6.54 -12.68 -9.17
C ASP A 100 -6.03 -11.79 -8.05
N GLN A 101 -4.88 -12.09 -7.50
CA GLN A 101 -4.35 -11.37 -6.36
C GLN A 101 -2.87 -11.06 -6.60
N SER A 102 -2.47 -9.85 -6.28
CA SER A 102 -1.10 -9.42 -6.41
C SER A 102 -0.23 -10.04 -5.32
N GLU A 103 1.08 -9.86 -5.45
CA GLU A 103 1.96 -10.20 -4.35
C GLU A 103 1.72 -9.24 -3.18
N LYS A 104 2.27 -9.58 -2.03
CA LYS A 104 2.10 -8.79 -0.83
C LYS A 104 3.24 -7.78 -0.70
N PHE A 105 2.90 -6.57 -0.28
CA PHE A 105 3.85 -5.48 -0.11
C PHE A 105 3.92 -5.10 1.35
N PRO A 106 5.11 -4.92 1.91
CA PRO A 106 5.24 -4.68 3.35
C PRO A 106 4.96 -3.23 3.74
N ILE A 107 4.38 -3.07 4.93
CA ILE A 107 4.14 -1.78 5.56
C ILE A 107 4.58 -1.94 7.01
N LYS A 108 5.49 -1.10 7.47
CA LYS A 108 5.96 -1.18 8.84
C LYS A 108 5.28 -0.10 9.67
N ALA A 109 4.46 -0.52 10.62
CA ALA A 109 3.77 0.40 11.52
C ALA A 109 4.67 0.65 12.71
N GLU A 110 5.10 1.90 12.87
CA GLU A 110 6.00 2.31 13.94
C GLU A 110 5.41 3.51 14.65
N SER A 111 5.93 3.80 15.82
CA SER A 111 5.48 4.97 16.53
C SER A 111 5.90 6.23 15.77
N GLU A 112 5.12 7.27 15.95
CA GLU A 112 5.42 8.55 15.34
C GLU A 112 6.81 9.04 15.74
N ARG A 113 7.18 8.79 16.96
CA ARG A 113 8.48 9.22 17.47
C ARG A 113 9.61 8.53 16.72
N ALA A 114 9.45 7.24 16.43
CA ALA A 114 10.47 6.50 15.70
C ALA A 114 10.63 7.06 14.29
N LEU A 115 9.53 7.45 13.64
CA LEU A 115 9.59 8.02 12.31
C LEU A 115 10.35 9.34 12.32
N ILE A 116 10.08 10.17 13.31
CA ILE A 116 10.75 11.45 13.43
C ILE A 116 12.24 11.25 13.67
N GLY A 117 12.59 10.30 14.53
CA GLY A 117 13.98 9.99 14.80
C GLY A 117 14.73 9.59 13.54
N SER A 118 14.10 8.80 12.71
CA SER A 118 14.74 8.37 11.46
C SER A 118 15.05 9.55 10.55
N TRP A 119 14.16 10.51 10.50
CA TRP A 119 14.36 11.70 9.71
C TRP A 119 15.60 12.46 10.14
N TYR A 120 15.72 12.68 11.43
CA TYR A 120 16.83 13.47 11.94
C TYR A 120 18.17 12.82 11.68
N GLU A 121 18.20 11.53 11.72
CA GLU A 121 19.45 10.83 11.50
C GLU A 121 19.93 10.95 10.06
N PHE A 122 19.00 11.02 9.13
CA PHE A 122 19.36 11.14 7.72
C PHE A 122 19.63 12.55 7.28
N PHE A 123 19.04 13.52 7.96
CA PHE A 123 19.13 14.90 7.52
C PHE A 123 19.68 15.74 8.63
N PRO A 124 20.90 15.55 8.93
CA PRO A 124 21.50 16.40 9.94
C PRO A 124 21.42 17.83 9.53
N ARG A 125 20.73 18.02 8.61
CA ARG A 125 20.33 19.08 8.25
C ARG A 125 20.14 19.53 7.02
N SER A 126 19.76 19.53 6.53
CA SER A 126 19.34 19.80 5.40
C SER A 126 18.23 20.12 5.16
N GLU A 127 18.25 20.18 5.58
CA GLU A 127 17.18 20.29 5.42
C GLU A 127 16.60 20.77 5.86
N GLY A 128 17.11 21.15 6.05
CA GLY A 128 16.37 21.37 6.45
C GLY A 128 16.13 21.43 7.13
N ALA A 129 16.65 21.53 7.41
CA ALA A 129 16.29 21.32 7.99
C ALA A 129 16.23 21.26 8.83
N ILE A 130 16.49 21.24 9.12
CA ILE A 130 16.28 21.01 9.76
C ILE A 130 16.66 20.92 10.75
N LYS A 131 17.11 21.10 11.32
CA LYS A 131 17.32 20.95 12.09
C LYS A 131 17.43 20.79 13.03
N LYS A 132 17.91 20.75 13.53
CA LYS A 132 17.89 20.39 14.26
C LYS A 132 17.60 20.13 15.19
N PRO A 133 17.91 19.86 15.49
CA PRO A 133 17.57 19.37 16.19
C PRO A 133 17.34 19.24 17.10
N ASP A 134 17.62 19.00 17.50
CA ASP A 134 16.97 18.59 18.09
C ASP A 134 16.30 18.52 18.21
N GLY A 135 16.62 18.47 17.91
CA GLY A 135 15.83 18.25 17.68
C GLY A 135 15.44 18.24 17.31
#